data_9c9fc9224b7f4924ab49aaee11a97714
#
_entry.id   9c9fc9224b7f4924ab49aaee11a97714
#
_cell.length_a   1.000
_cell.length_b   1.000
_cell.length_c   1.000
_cell.angle_alpha   90.00
_cell.angle_beta   90.00
_cell.angle_gamma   90.00
#
_symmetry.space_group_name_H-M   'P 1'
#
loop_
_entity.id
_entity.type
_entity.pdbx_description
1 polymer ?
#
loop_
_entity_poly.entity_id
_entity_poly.type
_entity_poly.pdbx_seq_one_letter_code
_entity_poly.pdbx_strand_id
1 'polypeptide(L)'
;VTTTVLLAGLASPAQADPAATPAGDQAAIDAYVKKYDHPMGSQIREHEGTAQMPRSVPSDIGAQASVAGIDVSGHQGNVDWPAQWNAGKRFVWVKATEGTGYRNPYFAQQYNGSYNQGFIRGAYHFALPDRSSGATQANFFSSNGGGWSGDGKTLPGALDMEYNPYGATCYGLSQSAMTNWIRDFSNTYKARWNKYPAIYTSTSWWNQCVGSSFGSTNPLWVARYSSSVGTLPIGWSFYTVWQYSSTPIDQNSFNGDYSRLQVFARNSD
;
A
#
# COMPACT_ATOMS: atom_id res chain seq x y z
N VAL A 1 -49.14 -13.99 25.20
CA VAL A 1 -47.75 -14.18 25.74
C VAL A 1 -46.81 -14.07 24.55
N THR A 2 -46.19 -12.90 24.40
CA THR A 2 -45.28 -12.62 23.29
C THR A 2 -43.86 -12.83 23.83
N THR A 3 -43.17 -13.87 23.32
CA THR A 3 -41.81 -14.19 23.72
C THR A 3 -40.84 -13.39 22.84
N THR A 4 -40.19 -12.40 23.44
CA THR A 4 -39.13 -11.62 22.79
C THR A 4 -37.84 -12.40 22.89
N VAL A 5 -37.30 -12.86 21.76
CA VAL A 5 -35.97 -13.48 21.66
C VAL A 5 -34.94 -12.35 21.57
N LEU A 6 -34.15 -12.16 22.62
CA LEU A 6 -32.94 -11.33 22.56
C LEU A 6 -31.84 -12.11 21.82
N LEU A 7 -31.47 -11.67 20.63
CA LEU A 7 -30.23 -12.08 19.99
C LEU A 7 -29.08 -11.32 20.68
N ALA A 8 -28.31 -12.03 21.50
CA ALA A 8 -27.04 -11.53 22.00
C ALA A 8 -26.01 -11.56 20.83
N GLY A 9 -25.71 -10.38 20.30
CA GLY A 9 -24.62 -10.21 19.35
C GLY A 9 -23.30 -10.53 20.05
N LEU A 10 -22.62 -11.59 19.62
CA LEU A 10 -21.25 -11.88 20.04
C LEU A 10 -20.34 -10.78 19.44
N ALA A 11 -19.93 -9.84 20.26
CA ALA A 11 -18.85 -8.91 19.91
C ALA A 11 -17.57 -9.74 19.71
N SER A 12 -16.99 -9.69 18.53
CA SER A 12 -15.66 -10.22 18.28
C SER A 12 -14.68 -9.57 19.26
N PRO A 13 -13.74 -10.33 19.87
CA PRO A 13 -12.77 -9.74 20.76
C PRO A 13 -11.94 -8.70 20.01
N ALA A 14 -11.92 -7.47 20.52
CA ALA A 14 -11.04 -6.43 20.00
C ALA A 14 -9.59 -6.95 20.08
N GLN A 15 -8.94 -7.08 18.94
CA GLN A 15 -7.54 -7.46 18.90
C GLN A 15 -6.74 -6.30 19.51
N ALA A 16 -5.92 -6.61 20.53
CA ALA A 16 -5.10 -5.60 21.19
C ALA A 16 -4.21 -4.89 20.16
N ASP A 17 -4.09 -3.57 20.27
CA ASP A 17 -3.11 -2.81 19.48
C ASP A 17 -1.72 -3.42 19.68
N PRO A 18 -0.90 -3.47 18.62
CA PRO A 18 0.46 -3.98 18.75
C PRO A 18 1.23 -3.21 19.82
N ALA A 19 2.00 -3.93 20.61
CA ALA A 19 2.91 -3.33 21.58
C ALA A 19 3.81 -2.28 20.92
N ALA A 20 4.30 -1.32 21.71
CA ALA A 20 5.23 -0.31 21.20
C ALA A 20 6.35 -0.96 20.37
N THR A 21 6.72 -0.33 19.26
CA THR A 21 7.78 -0.83 18.37
C THR A 21 9.03 -1.13 19.18
N PRO A 22 9.54 -2.39 19.16
CA PRO A 22 10.72 -2.75 19.95
C PRO A 22 11.95 -2.01 19.46
N ALA A 23 12.83 -1.64 20.37
CA ALA A 23 14.09 -0.98 20.06
C ALA A 23 15.28 -1.81 20.62
N GLY A 24 16.31 -1.98 19.83
CA GLY A 24 17.64 -2.47 20.28
C GLY A 24 17.82 -4.00 20.34
N ASP A 25 16.76 -4.81 20.40
CA ASP A 25 16.85 -6.27 20.37
C ASP A 25 16.39 -6.80 18.99
N GLN A 26 17.29 -7.33 18.20
CA GLN A 26 17.01 -7.83 16.86
C GLN A 26 15.96 -8.97 16.87
N ALA A 27 16.02 -9.88 17.82
CA ALA A 27 15.06 -10.97 17.94
C ALA A 27 13.64 -10.47 18.28
N ALA A 28 13.55 -9.43 19.10
CA ALA A 28 12.28 -8.79 19.42
C ALA A 28 11.71 -8.01 18.23
N ILE A 29 12.58 -7.36 17.45
CA ILE A 29 12.20 -6.67 16.20
C ILE A 29 11.66 -7.68 15.18
N ASP A 30 12.36 -8.79 14.96
CA ASP A 30 11.96 -9.82 14.00
C ASP A 30 10.63 -10.48 14.41
N ALA A 31 10.44 -10.75 15.70
CA ALA A 31 9.18 -11.28 16.23
C ALA A 31 8.01 -10.28 16.04
N TYR A 32 8.27 -8.99 16.24
CA TYR A 32 7.30 -7.92 16.05
C TYR A 32 6.89 -7.80 14.57
N VAL A 33 7.87 -7.76 13.67
CA VAL A 33 7.64 -7.74 12.22
C VAL A 33 6.85 -8.97 11.80
N LYS A 34 7.29 -10.17 12.16
CA LYS A 34 6.60 -11.42 11.80
C LYS A 34 5.13 -11.45 12.25
N LYS A 35 4.83 -10.81 13.37
CA LYS A 35 3.49 -10.84 13.97
C LYS A 35 2.54 -9.79 13.42
N TYR A 36 3.05 -8.61 13.07
CA TYR A 36 2.20 -7.42 12.83
C TYR A 36 2.42 -6.76 11.48
N ASP A 37 3.43 -7.17 10.71
CA ASP A 37 3.69 -6.59 9.39
C ASP A 37 3.04 -7.43 8.29
N HIS A 38 2.06 -6.86 7.60
CA HIS A 38 1.52 -7.42 6.36
C HIS A 38 2.13 -6.63 5.19
N PRO A 39 3.11 -7.20 4.46
CA PRO A 39 3.67 -6.53 3.28
C PRO A 39 2.58 -6.26 2.23
N MET A 40 2.75 -5.21 1.46
CA MET A 40 1.85 -4.87 0.36
C MET A 40 1.66 -6.08 -0.57
N GLY A 41 0.40 -6.37 -0.92
CA GLY A 41 0.02 -7.52 -1.74
C GLY A 41 0.10 -8.89 -1.05
N SER A 42 0.45 -8.95 0.24
CA SER A 42 0.51 -10.22 0.97
C SER A 42 -0.84 -10.95 0.96
N GLN A 43 -1.92 -10.22 1.18
CA GLN A 43 -3.26 -10.79 1.21
C GLN A 43 -3.82 -11.03 -0.19
N ILE A 44 -3.44 -10.20 -1.18
CA ILE A 44 -3.78 -10.46 -2.58
C ILE A 44 -3.15 -11.77 -3.05
N ARG A 45 -1.87 -12.03 -2.72
CA ARG A 45 -1.21 -13.30 -3.05
C ARG A 45 -1.87 -14.50 -2.39
N GLU A 46 -2.30 -14.34 -1.15
CA GLU A 46 -2.98 -15.42 -0.41
C GLU A 46 -4.34 -15.76 -1.03
N HIS A 47 -5.13 -14.78 -1.42
CA HIS A 47 -6.48 -14.96 -1.92
C HIS A 47 -6.58 -15.19 -3.44
N GLU A 48 -5.73 -14.54 -4.23
CA GLU A 48 -5.77 -14.60 -5.69
C GLU A 48 -4.68 -15.50 -6.29
N GLY A 49 -3.68 -15.87 -5.48
CA GLY A 49 -2.58 -16.74 -5.87
C GLY A 49 -1.51 -16.03 -6.71
N THR A 50 -0.46 -16.79 -7.05
CA THR A 50 0.71 -16.32 -7.80
C THR A 50 1.04 -17.20 -9.00
N ALA A 51 0.13 -18.12 -9.37
CA ALA A 51 0.39 -19.12 -10.42
C ALA A 51 0.72 -18.51 -11.79
N GLN A 52 0.29 -17.28 -12.05
CA GLN A 52 0.54 -16.55 -13.29
C GLN A 52 1.65 -15.48 -13.15
N MET A 53 2.36 -15.47 -12.02
CA MET A 53 3.44 -14.52 -11.79
C MET A 53 4.53 -14.66 -12.85
N PRO A 54 4.92 -13.58 -13.54
CA PRO A 54 5.93 -13.65 -14.58
C PRO A 54 7.30 -13.91 -13.97
N ARG A 55 8.09 -14.76 -14.63
CA ARG A 55 9.50 -15.05 -14.27
C ARG A 55 10.48 -13.97 -14.75
N SER A 56 10.01 -13.11 -15.65
CA SER A 56 10.76 -11.99 -16.22
C SER A 56 9.86 -10.76 -16.32
N VAL A 57 10.44 -9.61 -16.60
CA VAL A 57 9.66 -8.38 -16.83
C VAL A 57 8.65 -8.64 -17.96
N PRO A 58 7.34 -8.37 -17.74
CA PRO A 58 6.32 -8.56 -18.77
C PRO A 58 6.62 -7.76 -20.04
N SER A 59 6.31 -8.34 -21.21
CA SER A 59 6.52 -7.70 -22.50
C SER A 59 5.78 -6.37 -22.66
N ASP A 60 4.60 -6.26 -22.05
CA ASP A 60 3.78 -5.04 -22.06
C ASP A 60 4.50 -3.87 -21.39
N ILE A 61 5.35 -4.15 -20.39
CA ILE A 61 6.19 -3.13 -19.74
C ILE A 61 7.32 -2.68 -20.68
N GLY A 62 7.89 -3.59 -21.47
CA GLY A 62 8.99 -3.30 -22.39
C GLY A 62 8.57 -2.56 -23.65
N ALA A 63 7.29 -2.58 -24.02
CA ALA A 63 6.76 -1.93 -25.23
C ALA A 63 6.43 -0.44 -25.04
N GLN A 64 6.29 0.01 -23.79
CA GLN A 64 6.03 1.42 -23.45
C GLN A 64 7.16 1.95 -22.56
N ALA A 65 7.38 3.26 -22.60
CA ALA A 65 8.29 3.88 -21.65
C ALA A 65 7.82 3.58 -20.22
N SER A 66 8.64 2.92 -19.44
CA SER A 66 8.32 2.54 -18.04
C SER A 66 9.55 2.66 -17.15
N VAL A 67 9.34 2.83 -15.86
CA VAL A 67 10.39 2.87 -14.83
C VAL A 67 10.20 1.71 -13.87
N ALA A 68 11.25 0.95 -13.61
CA ALA A 68 11.23 -0.13 -12.65
C ALA A 68 11.38 0.38 -11.21
N GLY A 69 10.58 -0.15 -10.32
CA GLY A 69 10.62 0.13 -8.89
C GLY A 69 10.35 -1.10 -8.04
N ILE A 70 10.37 -0.89 -6.75
CA ILE A 70 10.07 -1.91 -5.74
C ILE A 70 9.18 -1.32 -4.64
N ASP A 71 8.62 -2.17 -3.81
CA ASP A 71 8.11 -1.79 -2.51
C ASP A 71 8.68 -2.71 -1.43
N VAL A 72 8.81 -2.18 -0.22
CA VAL A 72 9.45 -2.86 0.91
C VAL A 72 8.71 -2.59 2.21
N SER A 73 8.82 -3.54 3.14
CA SER A 73 8.28 -3.47 4.49
C SER A 73 9.32 -3.86 5.53
N GLY A 74 8.93 -4.07 6.76
CA GLY A 74 9.81 -4.62 7.80
C GLY A 74 10.38 -5.99 7.47
N HIS A 75 9.69 -6.77 6.63
CA HIS A 75 10.15 -8.10 6.20
C HIS A 75 11.47 -8.09 5.43
N GLN A 76 11.78 -7.00 4.71
CA GLN A 76 13.05 -6.86 4.01
C GLN A 76 14.20 -6.44 4.94
N GLY A 77 13.90 -6.03 6.18
CA GLY A 77 14.93 -5.53 7.09
C GLY A 77 15.71 -4.34 6.50
N ASN A 78 17.01 -4.33 6.72
CA ASN A 78 17.89 -3.36 6.08
C ASN A 78 18.09 -3.72 4.60
N VAL A 79 17.82 -2.76 3.72
CA VAL A 79 17.89 -2.95 2.26
C VAL A 79 19.25 -2.48 1.73
N ASP A 80 19.85 -3.28 0.85
CA ASP A 80 21.04 -2.89 0.07
C ASP A 80 20.61 -2.01 -1.11
N TRP A 81 20.58 -0.70 -0.89
CA TRP A 81 20.14 0.28 -1.89
C TRP A 81 21.05 0.37 -3.11
N PRO A 82 22.40 0.31 -2.98
CA PRO A 82 23.28 0.19 -4.14
C PRO A 82 22.96 -1.01 -5.03
N ALA A 83 22.69 -2.18 -4.45
CA ALA A 83 22.29 -3.37 -5.24
C ALA A 83 20.99 -3.15 -5.98
N GLN A 84 19.96 -2.55 -5.35
CA GLN A 84 18.68 -2.25 -6.02
C GLN A 84 18.84 -1.22 -7.14
N TRP A 85 19.66 -0.20 -6.95
CA TRP A 85 19.97 0.80 -7.99
C TRP A 85 20.66 0.17 -9.18
N ASN A 86 21.66 -0.68 -8.93
CA ASN A 86 22.41 -1.41 -9.96
C ASN A 86 21.52 -2.41 -10.72
N ALA A 87 20.48 -2.94 -10.06
CA ALA A 87 19.43 -3.74 -10.70
C ALA A 87 18.43 -2.92 -11.53
N GLY A 88 18.67 -1.62 -11.70
CA GLY A 88 17.85 -0.73 -12.54
C GLY A 88 16.64 -0.12 -11.85
N LYS A 89 16.45 -0.30 -10.54
CA LYS A 89 15.33 0.27 -9.80
C LYS A 89 15.55 1.77 -9.59
N ARG A 90 14.48 2.57 -9.72
CA ARG A 90 14.55 4.04 -9.63
C ARG A 90 13.55 4.65 -8.69
N PHE A 91 12.51 3.91 -8.28
CA PHE A 91 11.56 4.36 -7.27
C PHE A 91 11.24 3.26 -6.29
N VAL A 92 10.75 3.67 -5.11
CA VAL A 92 10.34 2.75 -4.05
C VAL A 92 9.22 3.34 -3.22
N TRP A 93 8.28 2.49 -2.78
CA TRP A 93 7.44 2.79 -1.64
C TRP A 93 7.85 1.93 -0.45
N VAL A 94 7.98 2.58 0.71
CA VAL A 94 8.40 1.97 1.97
C VAL A 94 7.21 1.93 2.92
N LYS A 95 6.89 0.76 3.48
CA LYS A 95 5.87 0.68 4.51
C LYS A 95 6.25 1.59 5.68
N ALA A 96 5.34 2.47 6.05
CA ALA A 96 5.47 3.28 7.25
C ALA A 96 4.65 2.70 8.40
N THR A 97 3.37 2.40 8.13
CA THR A 97 2.39 2.07 9.18
C THR A 97 1.37 1.03 8.71
N GLU A 98 0.72 0.37 9.69
CA GLU A 98 -0.48 -0.45 9.48
C GLU A 98 -1.49 -0.15 10.59
N GLY A 99 -2.75 0.15 10.22
CA GLY A 99 -3.74 0.65 11.17
C GLY A 99 -3.22 1.85 11.96
N THR A 100 -3.44 1.85 13.27
CA THR A 100 -2.89 2.89 14.18
C THR A 100 -1.89 2.32 15.19
N GLY A 101 -1.52 1.05 15.06
CA GLY A 101 -0.68 0.35 16.04
C GLY A 101 0.71 -0.01 15.51
N TYR A 102 0.84 -0.41 14.25
CA TYR A 102 2.13 -0.84 13.71
C TYR A 102 2.91 0.32 13.07
N ARG A 103 4.20 0.38 13.34
CA ARG A 103 5.20 1.21 12.65
C ARG A 103 6.36 0.33 12.23
N ASN A 104 6.79 0.47 10.98
CA ASN A 104 7.91 -0.29 10.45
C ASN A 104 9.23 0.07 11.18
N PRO A 105 9.86 -0.86 11.90
CA PRO A 105 11.09 -0.59 12.66
C PRO A 105 12.29 -0.26 11.76
N TYR A 106 12.24 -0.66 10.49
CA TYR A 106 13.29 -0.40 9.49
C TYR A 106 13.02 0.83 8.63
N PHE A 107 11.92 1.56 8.89
CA PHE A 107 11.49 2.68 8.06
C PHE A 107 12.61 3.72 7.81
N ALA A 108 13.33 4.11 8.85
CA ALA A 108 14.38 5.12 8.73
C ALA A 108 15.52 4.70 7.77
N GLN A 109 16.00 3.46 7.89
CA GLN A 109 17.03 2.93 6.98
C GLN A 109 16.49 2.80 5.56
N GLN A 110 15.28 2.27 5.42
CA GLN A 110 14.68 2.05 4.10
C GLN A 110 14.37 3.37 3.40
N TYR A 111 13.75 4.32 4.08
CA TYR A 111 13.28 5.59 3.50
C TYR A 111 14.43 6.58 3.24
N ASN A 112 15.34 6.75 4.22
CA ASN A 112 16.48 7.65 4.06
C ASN A 112 17.58 7.04 3.20
N GLY A 113 17.83 5.73 3.32
CA GLY A 113 18.82 5.02 2.52
C GLY A 113 18.47 5.04 1.04
N SER A 114 17.20 4.82 0.68
CA SER A 114 16.76 4.94 -0.71
C SER A 114 16.93 6.37 -1.27
N TYR A 115 16.57 7.38 -0.48
CA TYR A 115 16.77 8.79 -0.87
C TYR A 115 18.25 9.10 -1.13
N ASN A 116 19.13 8.69 -0.21
CA ASN A 116 20.57 8.93 -0.32
C ASN A 116 21.19 8.23 -1.54
N GLN A 117 20.64 7.08 -1.95
CA GLN A 117 21.02 6.38 -3.17
C GLN A 117 20.51 7.05 -4.45
N GLY A 118 19.53 7.97 -4.35
CA GLY A 118 18.98 8.68 -5.50
C GLY A 118 17.61 8.21 -5.96
N PHE A 119 16.95 7.30 -5.25
CA PHE A 119 15.59 6.87 -5.55
C PHE A 119 14.59 8.02 -5.40
N ILE A 120 13.56 8.02 -6.23
CA ILE A 120 12.32 8.71 -5.94
C ILE A 120 11.53 7.78 -5.01
N ARG A 121 11.32 8.18 -3.74
CA ARG A 121 10.72 7.33 -2.72
C ARG A 121 9.43 7.91 -2.16
N GLY A 122 8.55 7.03 -1.70
CA GLY A 122 7.33 7.35 -0.97
C GLY A 122 7.14 6.42 0.21
N ALA A 123 6.09 6.65 0.97
CA ALA A 123 5.68 5.75 2.05
C ALA A 123 4.31 5.16 1.76
N TYR A 124 4.01 3.98 2.32
CA TYR A 124 2.67 3.42 2.26
C TYR A 124 2.12 3.02 3.63
N HIS A 125 0.81 2.96 3.69
CA HIS A 125 0.01 2.61 4.85
C HIS A 125 -0.87 1.40 4.53
N PHE A 126 -0.71 0.31 5.26
CA PHE A 126 -1.63 -0.82 5.20
C PHE A 126 -2.88 -0.51 5.99
N ALA A 127 -4.03 -0.47 5.32
CA ALA A 127 -5.29 -0.05 5.92
C ALA A 127 -5.95 -1.18 6.72
N LEU A 128 -6.53 -0.81 7.86
CA LEU A 128 -7.40 -1.66 8.67
C LEU A 128 -8.73 -0.94 8.92
N PRO A 129 -9.64 -0.90 7.93
CA PRO A 129 -10.88 -0.11 7.99
C PRO A 129 -11.82 -0.45 9.15
N ASP A 130 -11.75 -1.67 9.69
CA ASP A 130 -12.53 -2.13 10.84
C ASP A 130 -11.98 -1.65 12.20
N ARG A 131 -10.79 -1.02 12.23
CA ARG A 131 -10.11 -0.64 13.48
C ARG A 131 -10.32 0.82 13.88
N SER A 132 -10.35 1.72 12.91
CA SER A 132 -10.55 3.16 13.13
C SER A 132 -10.97 3.86 11.85
N SER A 133 -11.41 5.13 11.94
CA SER A 133 -11.81 5.93 10.77
C SER A 133 -10.65 6.16 9.80
N GLY A 134 -10.98 6.45 8.53
CA GLY A 134 -10.01 6.80 7.52
C GLY A 134 -9.18 8.01 7.92
N ALA A 135 -9.81 9.05 8.48
CA ALA A 135 -9.13 10.23 8.99
C ALA A 135 -8.12 9.91 10.10
N THR A 136 -8.49 9.03 11.04
CA THR A 136 -7.58 8.62 12.11
C THR A 136 -6.33 7.92 11.56
N GLN A 137 -6.51 6.99 10.62
CA GLN A 137 -5.38 6.29 10.00
C GLN A 137 -4.55 7.20 9.09
N ALA A 138 -5.17 8.12 8.33
CA ALA A 138 -4.45 9.11 7.53
C ALA A 138 -3.58 10.05 8.38
N ASN A 139 -4.08 10.48 9.54
CA ASN A 139 -3.33 11.30 10.48
C ASN A 139 -2.18 10.52 11.12
N PHE A 140 -2.41 9.26 11.51
CA PHE A 140 -1.37 8.39 12.04
C PHE A 140 -0.27 8.14 11.00
N PHE A 141 -0.63 7.78 9.77
CA PHE A 141 0.30 7.61 8.65
C PHE A 141 1.12 8.87 8.41
N SER A 142 0.46 10.01 8.28
CA SER A 142 1.10 11.31 8.04
C SER A 142 2.09 11.71 9.12
N SER A 143 1.83 11.33 10.37
CA SER A 143 2.70 11.64 11.53
C SER A 143 3.84 10.64 11.72
N ASN A 144 3.83 9.53 10.98
CA ASN A 144 4.79 8.44 11.09
C ASN A 144 5.49 8.12 9.74
N GLY A 145 5.77 9.13 8.93
CA GLY A 145 6.57 9.01 7.70
C GLY A 145 5.79 9.10 6.39
N GLY A 146 4.44 9.18 6.45
CA GLY A 146 3.58 9.24 5.27
C GLY A 146 3.52 10.61 4.57
N GLY A 147 4.39 11.55 4.92
CA GLY A 147 4.37 12.90 4.36
C GLY A 147 4.75 12.96 2.88
N TRP A 148 4.29 14.02 2.20
CA TRP A 148 4.68 14.35 0.85
C TRP A 148 5.28 15.78 0.77
N SER A 149 6.25 15.96 -0.13
CA SER A 149 6.78 17.26 -0.50
C SER A 149 7.01 17.32 -2.01
N GLY A 150 6.79 18.51 -2.60
CA GLY A 150 6.97 18.74 -4.05
C GLY A 150 8.44 18.87 -4.48
N ASP A 151 9.36 18.14 -3.83
CA ASP A 151 10.80 18.17 -4.10
C ASP A 151 11.22 17.39 -5.35
N GLY A 152 10.29 16.70 -5.99
CA GLY A 152 10.54 15.84 -7.14
C GLY A 152 11.21 14.50 -6.81
N LYS A 153 11.42 14.22 -5.53
CA LYS A 153 12.00 12.98 -4.99
C LYS A 153 11.10 12.26 -3.99
N THR A 154 9.93 12.84 -3.69
CA THR A 154 8.95 12.27 -2.78
C THR A 154 7.69 11.92 -3.54
N LEU A 155 7.38 10.62 -3.64
CA LEU A 155 6.12 10.13 -4.19
C LEU A 155 4.96 10.46 -3.23
N PRO A 156 3.72 10.60 -3.74
CA PRO A 156 2.57 10.67 -2.86
C PRO A 156 2.54 9.44 -1.96
N GLY A 157 2.01 9.60 -0.74
CA GLY A 157 1.73 8.45 0.10
C GLY A 157 0.82 7.46 -0.60
N ALA A 158 0.93 6.18 -0.30
CA ALA A 158 0.04 5.17 -0.84
C ALA A 158 -0.84 4.57 0.25
N LEU A 159 -2.12 4.44 -0.05
CA LEU A 159 -3.12 3.74 0.75
C LEU A 159 -3.25 2.32 0.21
N ASP A 160 -2.83 1.35 0.98
CA ASP A 160 -2.89 -0.07 0.65
C ASP A 160 -4.23 -0.65 1.10
N MET A 161 -5.06 -1.01 0.12
CA MET A 161 -6.42 -1.51 0.27
C MET A 161 -6.52 -2.91 -0.31
N GLU A 162 -6.42 -3.92 0.54
CA GLU A 162 -6.46 -5.33 0.16
C GLU A 162 -7.27 -6.17 1.15
N TYR A 163 -7.32 -7.50 0.95
CA TYR A 163 -8.03 -8.43 1.81
C TYR A 163 -7.65 -8.27 3.29
N ASN A 164 -8.62 -8.46 4.18
CA ASN A 164 -8.40 -8.34 5.62
C ASN A 164 -7.58 -9.54 6.14
N PRO A 165 -6.37 -9.32 6.68
CA PRO A 165 -5.55 -10.41 7.23
C PRO A 165 -6.10 -10.99 8.55
N TYR A 166 -7.11 -10.36 9.14
CA TYR A 166 -7.60 -10.72 10.47
C TYR A 166 -9.06 -11.20 10.47
N GLY A 167 -9.74 -11.23 9.33
CA GLY A 167 -11.15 -11.62 9.31
C GLY A 167 -11.84 -11.51 7.96
N ALA A 168 -13.07 -11.02 7.96
CA ALA A 168 -13.89 -10.94 6.75
C ALA A 168 -13.22 -10.12 5.65
N THR A 169 -13.25 -10.63 4.42
CA THR A 169 -12.61 -10.06 3.20
C THR A 169 -12.72 -8.54 3.08
N CYS A 170 -13.91 -7.98 3.30
CA CYS A 170 -14.19 -6.55 3.20
C CYS A 170 -14.26 -5.88 4.59
N TYR A 171 -13.54 -6.38 5.61
CA TYR A 171 -13.50 -5.81 6.96
C TYR A 171 -14.87 -5.70 7.64
N GLY A 172 -15.85 -6.50 7.23
CA GLY A 172 -17.23 -6.41 7.72
C GLY A 172 -18.00 -5.17 7.24
N LEU A 173 -17.46 -4.40 6.32
CA LEU A 173 -18.07 -3.19 5.78
C LEU A 173 -18.84 -3.47 4.48
N SER A 174 -19.92 -2.74 4.28
CA SER A 174 -20.58 -2.66 2.98
C SER A 174 -19.72 -1.86 2.00
N GLN A 175 -19.98 -2.00 0.69
CA GLN A 175 -19.30 -1.20 -0.35
C GLN A 175 -19.42 0.31 -0.10
N SER A 176 -20.60 0.77 0.32
CA SER A 176 -20.81 2.19 0.64
C SER A 176 -19.99 2.64 1.85
N ALA A 177 -19.96 1.84 2.91
CA ALA A 177 -19.17 2.14 4.11
C ALA A 177 -17.67 2.15 3.79
N MET A 178 -17.18 1.17 3.02
CA MET A 178 -15.79 1.09 2.58
C MET A 178 -15.43 2.30 1.69
N THR A 179 -16.27 2.66 0.73
CA THR A 179 -16.10 3.85 -0.11
C THR A 179 -15.99 5.13 0.71
N ASN A 180 -16.84 5.29 1.73
CA ASN A 180 -16.80 6.44 2.62
C ASN A 180 -15.52 6.46 3.47
N TRP A 181 -15.08 5.30 3.94
CA TRP A 181 -13.82 5.18 4.68
C TRP A 181 -12.60 5.58 3.84
N ILE A 182 -12.51 5.08 2.61
CA ILE A 182 -11.42 5.43 1.67
C ILE A 182 -11.43 6.93 1.36
N ARG A 183 -12.62 7.50 1.16
CA ARG A 183 -12.77 8.94 0.90
C ARG A 183 -12.35 9.78 2.10
N ASP A 184 -12.69 9.35 3.31
CA ASP A 184 -12.29 10.00 4.57
C ASP A 184 -10.76 10.01 4.73
N PHE A 185 -10.09 8.87 4.49
CA PHE A 185 -8.63 8.79 4.46
C PHE A 185 -8.03 9.72 3.39
N SER A 186 -8.52 9.60 2.17
CA SER A 186 -7.98 10.30 1.00
C SER A 186 -8.08 11.81 1.13
N ASN A 187 -9.25 12.31 1.57
CA ASN A 187 -9.49 13.74 1.78
C ASN A 187 -8.68 14.29 2.96
N THR A 188 -8.54 13.53 4.03
CA THR A 188 -7.70 13.93 5.19
C THR A 188 -6.23 14.03 4.79
N TYR A 189 -5.72 13.07 4.03
CA TYR A 189 -4.36 13.11 3.49
C TYR A 189 -4.16 14.31 2.55
N LYS A 190 -5.10 14.52 1.60
CA LYS A 190 -5.10 15.66 0.67
C LYS A 190 -5.12 17.01 1.39
N ALA A 191 -5.93 17.15 2.42
CA ALA A 191 -6.03 18.38 3.19
C ALA A 191 -4.70 18.72 3.88
N ARG A 192 -3.93 17.71 4.30
CA ARG A 192 -2.65 17.89 5.00
C ARG A 192 -1.48 18.14 4.06
N TRP A 193 -1.43 17.47 2.91
CA TRP A 193 -0.26 17.45 2.04
C TRP A 193 -0.48 18.11 0.68
N ASN A 194 -1.69 18.58 0.39
CA ASN A 194 -2.09 19.10 -0.93
C ASN A 194 -1.83 18.12 -2.08
N LYS A 195 -1.89 16.80 -1.78
CA LYS A 195 -1.66 15.69 -2.70
C LYS A 195 -2.57 14.52 -2.36
N TYR A 196 -3.32 13.98 -3.33
CA TYR A 196 -4.06 12.74 -3.11
C TYR A 196 -3.10 11.55 -2.97
N PRO A 197 -3.37 10.62 -2.06
CA PRO A 197 -2.58 9.39 -1.99
C PRO A 197 -2.85 8.51 -3.22
N ALA A 198 -1.87 7.75 -3.65
CA ALA A 198 -2.12 6.63 -4.54
C ALA A 198 -2.95 5.56 -3.80
N ILE A 199 -3.83 4.86 -4.52
CA ILE A 199 -4.55 3.71 -3.98
C ILE A 199 -3.95 2.45 -4.59
N TYR A 200 -3.43 1.58 -3.72
CA TYR A 200 -3.02 0.23 -4.08
C TYR A 200 -4.16 -0.74 -3.82
N THR A 201 -4.45 -1.61 -4.79
CA THR A 201 -5.48 -2.64 -4.69
C THR A 201 -5.37 -3.66 -5.82
N SER A 202 -6.11 -4.78 -5.72
CA SER A 202 -6.41 -5.66 -6.85
C SER A 202 -7.78 -5.37 -7.46
N THR A 203 -7.96 -5.74 -8.72
CA THR A 203 -9.25 -5.61 -9.41
C THR A 203 -10.35 -6.41 -8.71
N SER A 204 -10.04 -7.64 -8.28
CA SER A 204 -11.02 -8.52 -7.63
C SER A 204 -11.50 -7.95 -6.31
N TRP A 205 -10.56 -7.58 -5.43
CA TRP A 205 -10.92 -7.03 -4.12
C TRP A 205 -11.69 -5.71 -4.25
N TRP A 206 -11.22 -4.81 -5.10
CA TRP A 206 -11.86 -3.49 -5.29
C TRP A 206 -13.29 -3.60 -5.77
N ASN A 207 -13.53 -4.42 -6.80
CA ASN A 207 -14.86 -4.60 -7.37
C ASN A 207 -15.81 -5.29 -6.38
N GLN A 208 -15.31 -6.17 -5.52
CA GLN A 208 -16.08 -6.83 -4.48
C GLN A 208 -16.40 -5.91 -3.30
N CYS A 209 -15.41 -5.16 -2.80
CA CYS A 209 -15.49 -4.48 -1.51
C CYS A 209 -15.77 -2.97 -1.61
N VAL A 210 -15.51 -2.36 -2.77
CA VAL A 210 -15.66 -0.90 -2.97
C VAL A 210 -16.64 -0.59 -4.09
N GLY A 211 -16.36 -1.02 -5.32
CA GLY A 211 -17.26 -0.83 -6.47
C GLY A 211 -17.50 0.63 -6.87
N SER A 212 -16.68 1.58 -6.41
CA SER A 212 -16.83 3.02 -6.65
C SER A 212 -15.61 3.59 -7.37
N SER A 213 -15.81 4.76 -8.01
CA SER A 213 -14.75 5.45 -8.75
C SER A 213 -13.94 6.39 -7.87
N PHE A 214 -12.61 6.31 -7.97
CA PHE A 214 -11.62 7.24 -7.42
C PHE A 214 -10.65 7.73 -8.50
N GLY A 215 -10.84 7.32 -9.75
CA GLY A 215 -9.92 7.62 -10.84
C GLY A 215 -9.77 9.09 -11.23
N SER A 216 -10.71 9.95 -10.79
CA SER A 216 -10.61 11.40 -10.99
C SER A 216 -9.72 12.11 -9.97
N THR A 217 -9.36 11.45 -8.87
CA THR A 217 -8.59 12.03 -7.76
C THR A 217 -7.35 11.24 -7.41
N ASN A 218 -7.46 9.92 -7.31
CA ASN A 218 -6.41 9.08 -6.76
C ASN A 218 -5.70 8.29 -7.87
N PRO A 219 -4.37 8.37 -7.97
CA PRO A 219 -3.58 7.49 -8.83
C PRO A 219 -3.79 6.02 -8.46
N LEU A 220 -3.91 5.14 -9.47
CA LEU A 220 -4.04 3.70 -9.26
C LEU A 220 -2.67 3.02 -9.22
N TRP A 221 -2.43 2.26 -8.17
CA TRP A 221 -1.38 1.26 -8.10
C TRP A 221 -2.04 -0.12 -8.06
N VAL A 222 -2.09 -0.79 -9.20
CA VAL A 222 -2.78 -2.06 -9.34
C VAL A 222 -1.85 -3.23 -9.07
N ALA A 223 -2.31 -4.19 -8.28
CA ALA A 223 -1.66 -5.48 -8.10
C ALA A 223 -2.27 -6.51 -9.05
N ARG A 224 -1.43 -7.13 -9.86
CA ARG A 224 -1.77 -8.30 -10.63
C ARG A 224 -0.52 -9.11 -10.95
N TYR A 225 -0.41 -10.28 -10.39
CA TYR A 225 0.72 -11.19 -10.56
C TYR A 225 0.54 -12.01 -11.85
N SER A 226 0.77 -11.36 -12.98
CA SER A 226 0.51 -11.90 -14.32
C SER A 226 1.45 -11.25 -15.34
N SER A 227 1.48 -11.79 -16.56
CA SER A 227 2.22 -11.21 -17.68
C SER A 227 1.56 -9.97 -18.31
N SER A 228 0.34 -9.61 -17.90
CA SER A 228 -0.37 -8.41 -18.33
C SER A 228 -1.17 -7.80 -17.19
N VAL A 229 -1.38 -6.49 -17.22
CA VAL A 229 -2.17 -5.78 -16.21
C VAL A 229 -3.65 -6.16 -16.23
N GLY A 230 -4.17 -6.54 -17.41
CA GLY A 230 -5.56 -6.96 -17.61
C GLY A 230 -6.59 -5.87 -17.32
N THR A 231 -7.77 -6.30 -16.90
CA THR A 231 -8.88 -5.37 -16.55
C THR A 231 -8.56 -4.62 -15.28
N LEU A 232 -8.70 -3.30 -15.32
CA LEU A 232 -8.49 -2.43 -14.16
C LEU A 232 -9.69 -2.44 -13.22
N PRO A 233 -9.50 -2.06 -11.94
CA PRO A 233 -10.60 -1.86 -10.99
C PRO A 233 -11.60 -0.82 -11.49
N ILE A 234 -12.87 -0.99 -11.12
CA ILE A 234 -13.94 -0.04 -11.46
C ILE A 234 -13.52 1.38 -11.09
N GLY A 235 -13.67 2.30 -12.03
CA GLY A 235 -13.44 3.73 -11.83
C GLY A 235 -12.10 4.26 -12.31
N TRP A 236 -11.18 3.42 -12.79
CA TRP A 236 -9.94 3.84 -13.43
C TRP A 236 -9.90 3.39 -14.89
N SER A 237 -9.49 4.30 -15.77
CA SER A 237 -9.24 4.04 -17.19
C SER A 237 -7.77 3.75 -17.51
N PHE A 238 -6.87 4.04 -16.58
CA PHE A 238 -5.43 3.74 -16.66
C PHE A 238 -4.86 3.51 -15.28
N TYR A 239 -3.71 2.83 -15.23
CA TYR A 239 -2.94 2.65 -13.99
C TYR A 239 -1.73 3.59 -13.98
N THR A 240 -1.31 3.99 -12.79
CA THR A 240 -0.08 4.75 -12.58
C THR A 240 1.09 3.82 -12.29
N VAL A 241 0.86 2.79 -11.48
CA VAL A 241 1.86 1.77 -11.15
C VAL A 241 1.21 0.39 -11.21
N TRP A 242 1.96 -0.60 -11.64
CA TRP A 242 1.58 -2.00 -11.64
C TRP A 242 2.59 -2.84 -10.86
N GLN A 243 2.13 -3.50 -9.78
CA GLN A 243 2.90 -4.53 -9.10
C GLN A 243 2.63 -5.86 -9.80
N TYR A 244 3.63 -6.35 -10.52
CA TYR A 244 3.49 -7.52 -11.40
C TYR A 244 4.10 -8.80 -10.84
N SER A 245 4.98 -8.70 -9.85
CA SER A 245 5.67 -9.83 -9.23
C SER A 245 6.03 -9.52 -7.79
N SER A 246 6.16 -10.56 -6.97
CA SER A 246 6.65 -10.46 -5.59
C SER A 246 7.99 -11.20 -5.38
N THR A 247 8.69 -11.52 -6.46
CA THR A 247 9.93 -12.30 -6.41
C THR A 247 11.05 -11.62 -7.19
N PRO A 248 12.26 -11.52 -6.64
CA PRO A 248 12.69 -11.89 -5.27
C PRO A 248 12.23 -10.91 -4.19
N ILE A 249 11.76 -9.76 -4.58
CA ILE A 249 11.14 -8.67 -3.82
C ILE A 249 9.99 -8.13 -4.68
N ASP A 250 9.05 -7.42 -4.10
CA ASP A 250 7.92 -6.88 -4.86
C ASP A 250 8.39 -5.97 -5.99
N GLN A 251 7.96 -6.30 -7.23
CA GLN A 251 8.41 -5.69 -8.47
C GLN A 251 7.32 -4.80 -9.05
N ASN A 252 7.67 -3.56 -9.31
CA ASN A 252 6.76 -2.54 -9.78
C ASN A 252 7.22 -1.92 -11.09
N SER A 253 6.23 -1.49 -11.89
CA SER A 253 6.44 -0.72 -13.11
C SER A 253 5.61 0.56 -13.05
N PHE A 254 6.26 1.71 -13.14
CA PHE A 254 5.58 2.99 -13.32
C PHE A 254 5.22 3.15 -14.81
N ASN A 255 3.98 3.56 -15.08
CA ASN A 255 3.44 3.74 -16.44
C ASN A 255 3.87 5.10 -17.02
N GLY A 256 5.10 5.18 -17.46
CA GLY A 256 5.70 6.38 -18.03
C GLY A 256 7.22 6.36 -17.89
N ASP A 257 7.89 7.29 -18.54
CA ASP A 257 9.33 7.47 -18.44
C ASP A 257 9.74 8.13 -17.12
N TYR A 258 11.05 8.25 -16.91
CA TYR A 258 11.59 8.82 -15.68
C TYR A 258 11.21 10.30 -15.49
N SER A 259 11.06 11.06 -16.57
CA SER A 259 10.65 12.47 -16.48
C SER A 259 9.20 12.60 -15.99
N ARG A 260 8.31 11.72 -16.44
CA ARG A 260 6.94 11.65 -15.95
C ARG A 260 6.86 11.20 -14.48
N LEU A 261 7.72 10.27 -14.07
CA LEU A 261 7.83 9.88 -12.66
C LEU A 261 8.26 11.08 -11.79
N GLN A 262 9.20 11.90 -12.26
CA GLN A 262 9.59 13.13 -11.56
C GLN A 262 8.46 14.17 -11.50
N VAL A 263 7.67 14.30 -12.58
CA VAL A 263 6.48 15.18 -12.59
C VAL A 263 5.44 14.66 -11.59
N PHE A 264 5.18 13.35 -11.57
CA PHE A 264 4.26 12.72 -10.63
C PHE A 264 4.68 12.94 -9.16
N ALA A 265 5.99 12.90 -8.88
CA ALA A 265 6.52 13.17 -7.55
C ALA A 265 6.44 14.65 -7.15
N ARG A 266 6.53 15.57 -8.12
CA ARG A 266 6.66 17.03 -7.86
C ARG A 266 5.32 17.74 -7.76
N ASN A 267 4.35 17.39 -8.59
CA ASN A 267 3.14 18.19 -8.75
C ASN A 267 2.13 17.91 -7.64
N SER A 268 1.61 18.98 -7.04
CA SER A 268 0.38 18.92 -6.24
C SER A 268 -0.84 18.69 -7.15
N ASP A 269 -1.95 18.23 -6.57
CA ASP A 269 -3.21 17.99 -7.27
C ASP A 269 -4.12 19.23 -7.21
#